data_42fafd71ba6a7e53720d4f4a5a9000c0
#
_entry.id   42fafd71ba6a7e53720d4f4a5a9000c0
#
_cell.length_a   1.000
_cell.length_b   1.000
_cell.length_c   1.000
_cell.angle_alpha   90.00
_cell.angle_beta   90.00
_cell.angle_gamma   90.00
#
_symmetry.space_group_name_H-M   'P 1'
#
loop_
_entity.id
_entity.type
_entity.pdbx_description
1 polymer ?
#
loop_
_entity_poly.entity_id
_entity_poly.type
_entity_poly.pdbx_seq_one_letter_code
_entity_poly.pdbx_strand_id
1 'polypeptide(L)'
;MEHDVLEHDETLLDITSETARKNRPSSLFYIWFASNLTVGDFFLGVVLKDYYALPFNYMLITLALANIAGGLLIGIMSYYGPVYGKGQMEVSKDFFGITGGRIFSVLQFVNTIGWLTVNLIIAATALSLIISVQGTYGMVVYGIGVNYLYLVAVLITLAVLYLTVIYGQKSIKMFEWAMALILGILFLHMAIVIYQTGPQYVNNIGSSWSLYTMAGAFMLSFSYIMSWGPYASDYSRYVKDTVKNRRRSLIFAMAGSGIASFLVEVIAYVTAANINLGGNETLNATLTSIFLYTFGYFWIIGAMAFFLGGLSANSINLYSNIMSARAVGAKFGKNIMIAVVLIVITVLSIYFYSTFANYFEGFLYVLDYWITPWLGVMIVEFFIAKKKTTSSGINWNPVLAYIIGIAASYPFMDTITSFFPFNVPFYGITQGADISYGVSFILAIVLTILFERFLPWRKNTSAIAA
;
A
#
# COMPACT_ATOMS: atom_id res chain seq x y z
N MET A 1 27.65 -18.68 9.77
CA MET A 1 26.53 -18.31 8.87
C MET A 1 25.16 -18.30 9.56
N GLU A 2 24.85 -19.24 10.43
CA GLU A 2 23.60 -19.24 11.22
C GLU A 2 23.58 -18.18 12.34
N HIS A 3 24.71 -17.89 12.97
CA HIS A 3 24.83 -16.87 14.02
C HIS A 3 24.63 -15.43 13.48
N ASP A 4 25.14 -15.11 12.28
CA ASP A 4 24.96 -13.77 11.66
C ASP A 4 23.51 -13.47 11.24
N VAL A 5 22.73 -14.49 10.94
CA VAL A 5 21.32 -14.32 10.54
C VAL A 5 20.43 -14.03 11.76
N LEU A 6 20.77 -14.64 12.92
CA LEU A 6 20.01 -14.46 14.17
C LEU A 6 20.33 -13.12 14.84
N GLU A 7 21.57 -12.66 14.81
CA GLU A 7 21.96 -11.32 15.32
C GLU A 7 21.30 -10.18 14.54
N HIS A 8 21.03 -10.37 13.24
CA HIS A 8 20.30 -9.37 12.44
C HIS A 8 18.80 -9.29 12.74
N ASP A 9 18.20 -10.34 13.29
CA ASP A 9 16.77 -10.36 13.60
C ASP A 9 16.41 -9.66 14.94
N GLU A 10 17.32 -9.63 15.91
CA GLU A 10 17.11 -8.93 17.19
C GLU A 10 17.18 -7.40 17.04
N THR A 11 17.90 -6.90 16.04
CA THR A 11 18.11 -5.45 15.78
C THR A 11 17.00 -4.79 14.94
N LEU A 12 15.95 -5.51 14.53
CA LEU A 12 14.90 -4.95 13.65
C LEU A 12 14.15 -3.76 14.26
N LEU A 13 13.97 -3.77 15.60
CA LEU A 13 13.31 -2.69 16.34
C LEU A 13 14.26 -1.66 16.91
N ASP A 14 15.57 -1.97 16.94
CA ASP A 14 16.56 -1.09 17.52
C ASP A 14 16.79 0.15 16.67
N ILE A 15 17.30 1.19 17.33
CA ILE A 15 17.75 2.39 16.63
C ILE A 15 18.91 2.02 15.73
N THR A 16 18.77 2.26 14.43
CA THR A 16 19.81 2.00 13.45
C THR A 16 21.07 2.77 13.83
N SER A 17 22.18 2.07 14.09
CA SER A 17 23.45 2.67 14.48
C SER A 17 23.97 3.64 13.41
N GLU A 18 24.75 4.65 13.82
CA GLU A 18 25.38 5.60 12.90
C GLU A 18 26.24 4.90 11.83
N THR A 19 26.89 3.80 12.19
CA THR A 19 27.74 3.00 11.29
C THR A 19 26.92 2.25 10.24
N ALA A 20 25.65 1.92 10.53
CA ALA A 20 24.73 1.26 9.61
C ALA A 20 24.01 2.24 8.66
N ARG A 21 24.02 3.54 8.97
CA ARG A 21 23.36 4.60 8.17
C ARG A 21 24.21 5.00 6.95
N LYS A 22 24.36 4.09 5.99
CA LYS A 22 25.21 4.26 4.81
C LYS A 22 24.44 4.55 3.52
N ASN A 23 23.12 4.50 3.55
CA ASN A 23 22.32 4.69 2.34
C ASN A 23 22.33 6.15 1.87
N ARG A 24 22.43 6.34 0.57
CA ARG A 24 22.23 7.66 -0.05
C ARG A 24 20.72 7.97 -0.09
N PRO A 25 20.28 9.22 0.13
CA PRO A 25 18.87 9.59 0.00
C PRO A 25 18.25 9.20 -1.36
N SER A 26 19.04 9.26 -2.44
CA SER A 26 18.58 8.86 -3.78
C SER A 26 18.18 7.39 -3.89
N SER A 27 18.65 6.51 -2.98
CA SER A 27 18.19 5.11 -2.97
C SER A 27 16.69 5.00 -2.68
N LEU A 28 16.10 5.97 -1.99
CA LEU A 28 14.66 6.01 -1.72
C LEU A 28 13.83 6.21 -2.99
N PHE A 29 14.35 6.97 -3.97
CA PHE A 29 13.69 7.06 -5.27
C PHE A 29 13.55 5.68 -5.90
N TYR A 30 14.65 4.92 -5.99
CA TYR A 30 14.62 3.61 -6.63
C TYR A 30 13.76 2.60 -5.86
N ILE A 31 13.83 2.62 -4.52
CA ILE A 31 12.99 1.73 -3.68
C ILE A 31 11.51 2.02 -3.94
N TRP A 32 11.09 3.28 -3.81
CA TRP A 32 9.69 3.64 -3.95
C TRP A 32 9.19 3.58 -5.40
N PHE A 33 10.07 3.85 -6.38
CA PHE A 33 9.77 3.66 -7.78
C PHE A 33 9.49 2.19 -8.10
N ALA A 34 10.38 1.29 -7.65
CA ALA A 34 10.21 -0.16 -7.82
C ALA A 34 8.94 -0.68 -7.11
N SER A 35 8.70 -0.23 -5.87
CA SER A 35 7.56 -0.67 -5.05
C SER A 35 6.21 -0.25 -5.63
N ASN A 36 6.17 0.76 -6.50
CA ASN A 36 4.95 1.22 -7.17
C ASN A 36 4.87 0.78 -8.65
N LEU A 37 5.92 0.15 -9.21
CA LEU A 37 5.81 -0.58 -10.47
C LEU A 37 5.23 -1.98 -10.20
N THR A 38 3.99 -2.05 -9.72
CA THR A 38 3.39 -3.30 -9.27
C THR A 38 2.11 -3.63 -10.02
N VAL A 39 1.78 -4.90 -9.96
CA VAL A 39 0.53 -5.41 -10.52
C VAL A 39 -0.70 -4.93 -9.76
N GLY A 40 -0.56 -4.66 -8.44
CA GLY A 40 -1.62 -4.07 -7.63
C GLY A 40 -1.96 -2.65 -8.09
N ASP A 41 -0.94 -1.83 -8.36
CA ASP A 41 -1.10 -0.47 -8.86
C ASP A 41 -1.68 -0.46 -10.29
N PHE A 42 -1.23 -1.40 -11.13
CA PHE A 42 -1.82 -1.58 -12.45
C PHE A 42 -3.31 -1.96 -12.36
N PHE A 43 -3.67 -2.89 -11.48
CA PHE A 43 -5.06 -3.28 -11.32
C PHE A 43 -5.94 -2.13 -10.81
N LEU A 44 -5.38 -1.22 -10.02
CA LEU A 44 -6.07 0.00 -9.62
C LEU A 44 -6.48 0.85 -10.83
N GLY A 45 -5.59 1.05 -11.81
CA GLY A 45 -5.93 1.77 -13.04
C GLY A 45 -7.06 1.12 -13.83
N VAL A 46 -7.15 -0.23 -13.82
CA VAL A 46 -8.27 -0.97 -14.39
C VAL A 46 -9.57 -0.67 -13.64
N VAL A 47 -9.54 -0.75 -12.30
CA VAL A 47 -10.70 -0.45 -11.44
C VAL A 47 -11.17 0.99 -11.63
N LEU A 48 -10.26 1.95 -11.72
CA LEU A 48 -10.59 3.35 -11.97
C LEU A 48 -11.36 3.56 -13.28
N LYS A 49 -11.00 2.82 -14.34
CA LYS A 49 -11.75 2.85 -15.62
C LYS A 49 -13.14 2.25 -15.46
N ASP A 50 -13.27 1.14 -14.75
CA ASP A 50 -14.55 0.42 -14.65
C ASP A 50 -15.56 1.16 -13.78
N TYR A 51 -15.13 1.77 -12.68
CA TYR A 51 -16.04 2.42 -11.71
C TYR A 51 -16.32 3.90 -12.03
N TYR A 52 -15.34 4.62 -12.55
CA TYR A 52 -15.48 6.07 -12.72
C TYR A 52 -15.53 6.53 -14.17
N ALA A 53 -14.93 5.81 -15.11
CA ALA A 53 -14.96 6.06 -16.56
C ALA A 53 -14.86 7.56 -16.95
N LEU A 54 -13.99 8.31 -16.26
CA LEU A 54 -13.80 9.75 -16.48
C LEU A 54 -13.20 10.01 -17.86
N PRO A 55 -13.55 11.11 -18.54
CA PRO A 55 -12.83 11.56 -19.73
C PRO A 55 -11.32 11.65 -19.43
N PHE A 56 -10.50 11.25 -20.40
CA PHE A 56 -9.07 11.02 -20.16
C PHE A 56 -8.31 12.20 -19.56
N ASN A 57 -8.58 13.43 -20.02
CA ASN A 57 -7.98 14.65 -19.48
C ASN A 57 -8.32 14.90 -17.99
N TYR A 58 -9.56 14.63 -17.59
CA TYR A 58 -9.97 14.71 -16.19
C TYR A 58 -9.33 13.61 -15.35
N MET A 59 -9.23 12.39 -15.90
CA MET A 59 -8.54 11.29 -15.23
C MET A 59 -7.05 11.62 -15.03
N LEU A 60 -6.35 12.13 -16.06
CA LEU A 60 -4.95 12.53 -15.94
C LEU A 60 -4.73 13.55 -14.82
N ILE A 61 -5.57 14.58 -14.74
CA ILE A 61 -5.48 15.60 -13.70
C ILE A 61 -5.74 14.95 -12.33
N THR A 62 -6.76 14.11 -12.23
CA THR A 62 -7.13 13.42 -10.97
C THR A 62 -6.00 12.55 -10.47
N LEU A 63 -5.43 11.69 -11.33
CA LEU A 63 -4.30 10.84 -11.00
C LEU A 63 -3.05 11.63 -10.64
N ALA A 64 -2.74 12.71 -11.38
CA ALA A 64 -1.60 13.56 -11.07
C ALA A 64 -1.73 14.17 -9.66
N LEU A 65 -2.90 14.71 -9.32
CA LEU A 65 -3.16 15.32 -8.02
C LEU A 65 -3.10 14.27 -6.89
N ALA A 66 -3.70 13.09 -7.09
CA ALA A 66 -3.71 12.00 -6.12
C ALA A 66 -2.28 11.51 -5.82
N ASN A 67 -1.51 11.27 -6.88
CA ASN A 67 -0.14 10.76 -6.77
C ASN A 67 0.84 11.80 -6.19
N ILE A 68 0.65 13.08 -6.47
CA ILE A 68 1.41 14.16 -5.83
C ILE A 68 1.06 14.24 -4.33
N ALA A 69 -0.21 14.20 -3.98
CA ALA A 69 -0.66 14.30 -2.58
C ALA A 69 -0.21 13.09 -1.76
N GLY A 70 -0.47 11.87 -2.23
CA GLY A 70 -0.06 10.64 -1.55
C GLY A 70 1.46 10.49 -1.49
N GLY A 71 2.16 10.79 -2.59
CA GLY A 71 3.62 10.79 -2.62
C GLY A 71 4.25 11.80 -1.65
N LEU A 72 3.62 12.98 -1.47
CA LEU A 72 4.05 13.95 -0.48
C LEU A 72 3.98 13.39 0.95
N LEU A 73 2.91 12.65 1.28
CA LEU A 73 2.77 12.01 2.58
C LEU A 73 3.84 10.94 2.81
N ILE A 74 4.13 10.09 1.83
CA ILE A 74 5.27 9.14 1.89
C ILE A 74 6.58 9.90 2.10
N GLY A 75 6.78 10.99 1.37
CA GLY A 75 7.95 11.84 1.50
C GLY A 75 8.12 12.39 2.92
N ILE A 76 7.04 12.91 3.51
CA ILE A 76 7.00 13.40 4.89
C ILE A 76 7.34 12.28 5.88
N MET A 77 6.76 11.09 5.73
CA MET A 77 7.07 9.96 6.60
C MET A 77 8.52 9.48 6.40
N SER A 78 9.05 9.55 5.18
CA SER A 78 10.46 9.24 4.90
C SER A 78 11.44 10.23 5.52
N TYR A 79 10.99 11.44 5.86
CA TYR A 79 11.80 12.42 6.60
C TYR A 79 12.12 11.95 8.03
N TYR A 80 11.26 11.12 8.64
CA TYR A 80 11.41 10.66 10.02
C TYR A 80 12.53 9.64 10.18
N GLY A 81 12.75 8.77 9.21
CA GLY A 81 13.75 7.70 9.30
C GLY A 81 15.15 8.20 9.66
N PRO A 82 15.73 9.18 8.96
CA PRO A 82 17.02 9.77 9.35
C PRO A 82 17.02 10.36 10.76
N VAL A 83 15.91 11.01 11.19
CA VAL A 83 15.81 11.67 12.50
C VAL A 83 15.81 10.67 13.64
N TYR A 84 14.96 9.65 13.54
CA TYR A 84 14.75 8.69 14.63
C TYR A 84 15.62 7.44 14.51
N GLY A 85 16.04 7.07 13.31
CA GLY A 85 16.72 5.81 13.05
C GLY A 85 15.87 4.57 13.34
N LYS A 86 14.56 4.73 13.41
CA LYS A 86 13.59 3.69 13.77
C LYS A 86 12.67 3.35 12.60
N GLY A 87 12.08 2.16 12.62
CA GLY A 87 10.98 1.80 11.74
C GLY A 87 9.72 2.63 12.02
N GLN A 88 8.83 2.75 11.04
CA GLN A 88 7.69 3.67 11.11
C GLN A 88 6.75 3.39 12.29
N MET A 89 6.48 2.14 12.59
CA MET A 89 5.63 1.77 13.72
C MET A 89 6.31 2.02 15.08
N GLU A 90 7.64 1.95 15.15
CA GLU A 90 8.39 2.35 16.35
C GLU A 90 8.38 3.87 16.54
N VAL A 91 8.44 4.66 15.47
CA VAL A 91 8.26 6.11 15.53
C VAL A 91 6.86 6.48 16.04
N SER A 92 5.82 5.72 15.67
CA SER A 92 4.47 5.94 16.20
C SER A 92 4.41 5.87 17.72
N LYS A 93 5.21 5.00 18.37
CA LYS A 93 5.25 4.90 19.82
C LYS A 93 5.80 6.17 20.49
N ASP A 94 6.69 6.89 19.82
CA ASP A 94 7.23 8.15 20.35
C ASP A 94 6.15 9.24 20.44
N PHE A 95 5.09 9.15 19.63
CA PHE A 95 3.99 10.12 19.63
C PHE A 95 2.76 9.66 20.41
N PHE A 96 2.31 8.43 20.17
CA PHE A 96 1.10 7.90 20.80
C PHE A 96 1.35 7.21 22.17
N GLY A 97 2.61 7.10 22.59
CA GLY A 97 3.03 6.28 23.72
C GLY A 97 3.20 4.81 23.33
N ILE A 98 3.89 4.03 24.15
CA ILE A 98 4.21 2.62 23.83
C ILE A 98 2.93 1.81 23.59
N THR A 99 1.95 1.93 24.49
CA THR A 99 0.69 1.19 24.36
C THR A 99 -0.16 1.71 23.20
N GLY A 100 -0.27 3.04 23.04
CA GLY A 100 -0.98 3.65 21.90
C GLY A 100 -0.35 3.27 20.56
N GLY A 101 0.97 3.34 20.44
CA GLY A 101 1.70 2.96 19.22
C GLY A 101 1.57 1.48 18.85
N ARG A 102 1.39 0.57 19.83
CA ARG A 102 1.10 -0.85 19.55
C ARG A 102 -0.21 -1.06 18.82
N ILE A 103 -1.24 -0.23 19.06
CA ILE A 103 -2.52 -0.29 18.34
C ILE A 103 -2.26 -0.06 16.84
N PHE A 104 -1.50 0.98 16.49
CA PHE A 104 -1.15 1.25 15.09
C PHE A 104 -0.27 0.17 14.47
N SER A 105 0.59 -0.47 15.28
CA SER A 105 1.36 -1.63 14.84
C SER A 105 0.47 -2.84 14.51
N VAL A 106 -0.64 -3.05 15.25
CA VAL A 106 -1.65 -4.07 14.93
C VAL A 106 -2.38 -3.70 13.64
N LEU A 107 -2.81 -2.43 13.49
CA LEU A 107 -3.47 -1.97 12.26
C LEU A 107 -2.56 -2.15 11.04
N GLN A 108 -1.28 -1.82 11.16
CA GLN A 108 -0.30 -2.04 10.09
C GLN A 108 -0.05 -3.53 9.81
N PHE A 109 -0.05 -4.38 10.83
CA PHE A 109 0.05 -5.84 10.66
C PHE A 109 -1.13 -6.38 9.83
N VAL A 110 -2.36 -5.93 10.14
CA VAL A 110 -3.56 -6.30 9.37
C VAL A 110 -3.54 -5.72 7.96
N ASN A 111 -3.12 -4.46 7.82
CA ASN A 111 -2.94 -3.80 6.54
C ASN A 111 -2.02 -4.61 5.60
N THR A 112 -0.87 -5.01 6.10
CA THR A 112 0.08 -5.80 5.31
C THR A 112 -0.45 -7.18 4.92
N ILE A 113 -1.29 -7.82 5.75
CA ILE A 113 -2.02 -9.04 5.38
C ILE A 113 -2.95 -8.78 4.20
N GLY A 114 -3.68 -7.66 4.20
CA GLY A 114 -4.53 -7.28 3.07
C GLY A 114 -3.72 -7.15 1.77
N TRP A 115 -2.63 -6.38 1.77
CA TRP A 115 -1.76 -6.25 0.61
C TRP A 115 -1.12 -7.56 0.15
N LEU A 116 -0.68 -8.40 1.10
CA LEU A 116 -0.15 -9.73 0.80
C LEU A 116 -1.21 -10.59 0.09
N THR A 117 -2.47 -10.49 0.51
CA THR A 117 -3.60 -11.20 -0.11
C THR A 117 -3.88 -10.69 -1.52
N VAL A 118 -3.98 -9.37 -1.72
CA VAL A 118 -4.20 -8.75 -3.04
C VAL A 118 -3.13 -9.20 -4.05
N ASN A 119 -1.88 -9.01 -3.71
CA ASN A 119 -0.78 -9.36 -4.62
C ASN A 119 -0.65 -10.88 -4.83
N LEU A 120 -0.98 -11.71 -3.82
CA LEU A 120 -1.03 -13.17 -3.97
C LEU A 120 -2.10 -13.58 -4.97
N ILE A 121 -3.30 -13.00 -4.88
CA ILE A 121 -4.40 -13.31 -5.81
C ILE A 121 -3.98 -12.98 -7.26
N ILE A 122 -3.45 -11.79 -7.50
CA ILE A 122 -3.04 -11.38 -8.85
C ILE A 122 -1.89 -12.26 -9.37
N ALA A 123 -0.84 -12.48 -8.56
CA ALA A 123 0.31 -13.28 -8.95
C ALA A 123 -0.07 -14.73 -9.23
N ALA A 124 -0.84 -15.35 -8.34
CA ALA A 124 -1.27 -16.74 -8.51
C ALA A 124 -2.23 -16.89 -9.70
N THR A 125 -3.08 -15.89 -9.96
CA THR A 125 -3.94 -15.90 -11.15
C THR A 125 -3.10 -15.84 -12.42
N ALA A 126 -2.12 -14.93 -12.50
CA ALA A 126 -1.22 -14.83 -13.65
C ALA A 126 -0.42 -16.14 -13.88
N LEU A 127 0.10 -16.74 -12.80
CA LEU A 127 0.80 -18.03 -12.88
C LEU A 127 -0.16 -19.16 -13.29
N SER A 128 -1.38 -19.18 -12.79
CA SER A 128 -2.36 -20.22 -13.13
C SER A 128 -2.70 -20.20 -14.62
N LEU A 129 -2.75 -19.01 -15.25
CA LEU A 129 -2.92 -18.87 -16.70
C LEU A 129 -1.77 -19.51 -17.49
N ILE A 130 -0.52 -19.37 -17.01
CA ILE A 130 0.64 -20.00 -17.65
C ILE A 130 0.58 -21.53 -17.54
N ILE A 131 0.16 -22.05 -16.39
CA ILE A 131 0.10 -23.50 -16.12
C ILE A 131 -1.07 -24.14 -16.86
N SER A 132 -2.17 -23.40 -17.08
CA SER A 132 -3.38 -23.91 -17.73
C SER A 132 -3.23 -24.03 -19.25
N VAL A 133 -2.47 -25.01 -19.73
CA VAL A 133 -2.25 -25.19 -21.17
C VAL A 133 -3.49 -25.67 -21.93
N GLN A 134 -4.54 -26.13 -21.30
CA GLN A 134 -5.93 -26.35 -21.81
C GLN A 134 -6.80 -27.06 -20.76
N GLY A 135 -7.96 -26.49 -20.48
CA GLY A 135 -9.03 -27.17 -19.74
C GLY A 135 -9.44 -26.48 -18.44
N THR A 136 -10.73 -26.23 -18.28
CA THR A 136 -11.37 -25.78 -17.05
C THR A 136 -11.43 -26.93 -16.07
N TYR A 137 -10.50 -26.98 -15.13
CA TYR A 137 -10.55 -27.91 -14.01
C TYR A 137 -11.10 -27.17 -12.79
N GLY A 138 -12.42 -27.09 -12.68
CA GLY A 138 -13.06 -26.51 -11.52
C GLY A 138 -13.09 -27.47 -10.34
N MET A 139 -12.69 -27.01 -9.17
CA MET A 139 -12.93 -27.67 -7.88
C MET A 139 -13.71 -26.68 -7.02
N VAL A 140 -14.79 -27.15 -6.40
CA VAL A 140 -15.55 -26.35 -5.43
C VAL A 140 -14.98 -26.65 -4.04
N VAL A 141 -14.31 -25.65 -3.44
CA VAL A 141 -13.86 -25.72 -2.06
C VAL A 141 -14.86 -24.93 -1.21
N TYR A 142 -15.62 -25.61 -0.37
CA TYR A 142 -16.64 -25.01 0.50
C TYR A 142 -17.65 -24.08 -0.22
N GLY A 143 -18.13 -24.46 -1.39
CA GLY A 143 -19.06 -23.63 -2.16
C GLY A 143 -18.41 -22.52 -2.99
N ILE A 144 -17.10 -22.32 -2.89
CA ILE A 144 -16.33 -21.37 -3.67
C ILE A 144 -15.78 -22.09 -4.90
N GLY A 145 -16.17 -21.65 -6.09
CA GLY A 145 -15.66 -22.19 -7.36
C GLY A 145 -14.19 -21.76 -7.57
N VAL A 146 -13.24 -22.60 -7.18
CA VAL A 146 -11.80 -22.33 -7.35
C VAL A 146 -11.21 -23.37 -8.31
N ASN A 147 -10.45 -22.87 -9.30
CA ASN A 147 -9.66 -23.74 -10.16
C ASN A 147 -8.50 -24.37 -9.37
N TYR A 148 -8.32 -25.70 -9.43
CA TYR A 148 -7.22 -26.34 -8.72
C TYR A 148 -5.84 -25.85 -9.18
N LEU A 149 -5.70 -25.42 -10.44
CA LEU A 149 -4.46 -24.81 -10.95
C LEU A 149 -4.14 -23.49 -10.26
N TYR A 150 -5.16 -22.74 -9.84
CA TYR A 150 -4.97 -21.56 -9.00
C TYR A 150 -4.38 -21.96 -7.63
N LEU A 151 -4.87 -23.04 -7.00
CA LEU A 151 -4.31 -23.52 -5.73
C LEU A 151 -2.85 -23.96 -5.88
N VAL A 152 -2.50 -24.65 -6.96
CA VAL A 152 -1.11 -25.00 -7.27
C VAL A 152 -0.27 -23.73 -7.46
N ALA A 153 -0.78 -22.75 -8.19
CA ALA A 153 -0.11 -21.46 -8.38
C ALA A 153 0.07 -20.70 -7.06
N VAL A 154 -0.92 -20.72 -6.16
CA VAL A 154 -0.81 -20.16 -4.80
C VAL A 154 0.35 -20.82 -4.06
N LEU A 155 0.41 -22.15 -4.03
CA LEU A 155 1.47 -22.87 -3.31
C LEU A 155 2.86 -22.57 -3.87
N ILE A 156 3.02 -22.51 -5.20
CA ILE A 156 4.27 -22.13 -5.84
C ILE A 156 4.65 -20.70 -5.47
N THR A 157 3.70 -19.75 -5.54
CA THR A 157 3.91 -18.35 -5.19
C THR A 157 4.38 -18.19 -3.75
N LEU A 158 3.74 -18.91 -2.81
CA LEU A 158 4.11 -18.88 -1.39
C LEU A 158 5.49 -19.49 -1.13
N ALA A 159 5.85 -20.56 -1.83
CA ALA A 159 7.18 -21.18 -1.70
C ALA A 159 8.28 -20.21 -2.17
N VAL A 160 8.07 -19.56 -3.32
CA VAL A 160 9.03 -18.55 -3.85
C VAL A 160 9.11 -17.33 -2.92
N LEU A 161 7.96 -16.84 -2.41
CA LEU A 161 7.91 -15.72 -1.47
C LEU A 161 8.68 -16.06 -0.18
N TYR A 162 8.45 -17.24 0.38
CA TYR A 162 9.18 -17.70 1.57
C TYR A 162 10.69 -17.71 1.34
N LEU A 163 11.14 -18.28 0.22
CA LEU A 163 12.57 -18.32 -0.13
C LEU A 163 13.15 -16.92 -0.30
N THR A 164 12.40 -15.98 -0.88
CA THR A 164 12.87 -14.60 -1.09
C THR A 164 13.10 -13.87 0.24
N VAL A 165 12.20 -14.07 1.22
CA VAL A 165 12.20 -13.32 2.49
C VAL A 165 13.10 -13.96 3.56
N ILE A 166 13.33 -15.27 3.50
CA ILE A 166 14.16 -15.96 4.50
C ILE A 166 15.60 -15.47 4.51
N TYR A 167 16.14 -15.09 3.35
CA TYR A 167 17.49 -14.57 3.20
C TYR A 167 17.65 -13.07 3.58
N GLY A 168 16.57 -12.43 4.04
CA GLY A 168 16.59 -11.10 4.62
C GLY A 168 16.71 -9.95 3.61
N GLN A 169 16.97 -8.75 4.12
CA GLN A 169 16.94 -7.49 3.36
C GLN A 169 17.82 -7.46 2.09
N LYS A 170 18.97 -8.12 2.10
CA LYS A 170 19.89 -8.12 0.95
C LYS A 170 19.25 -8.81 -0.26
N SER A 171 18.60 -9.95 -0.03
CA SER A 171 17.87 -10.69 -1.06
C SER A 171 16.69 -9.87 -1.59
N ILE A 172 15.91 -9.29 -0.69
CA ILE A 172 14.78 -8.43 -1.06
C ILE A 172 15.23 -7.27 -1.94
N LYS A 173 16.26 -6.51 -1.54
CA LYS A 173 16.77 -5.39 -2.33
C LYS A 173 17.26 -5.79 -3.72
N MET A 174 17.94 -6.92 -3.83
CA MET A 174 18.42 -7.43 -5.12
C MET A 174 17.25 -7.85 -6.02
N PHE A 175 16.25 -8.50 -5.44
CA PHE A 175 15.03 -8.90 -6.15
C PHE A 175 14.23 -7.68 -6.61
N GLU A 176 14.01 -6.70 -5.73
CA GLU A 176 13.33 -5.44 -6.06
C GLU A 176 14.04 -4.68 -7.21
N TRP A 177 15.37 -4.62 -7.18
CA TRP A 177 16.10 -3.96 -8.26
C TRP A 177 15.92 -4.67 -9.61
N ALA A 178 15.97 -6.00 -9.62
CA ALA A 178 15.74 -6.79 -10.83
C ALA A 178 14.30 -6.62 -11.33
N MET A 179 13.32 -6.64 -10.41
CA MET A 179 11.90 -6.48 -10.77
C MET A 179 11.60 -5.07 -11.25
N ALA A 180 12.19 -4.03 -10.67
CA ALA A 180 12.06 -2.66 -11.18
C ALA A 180 12.48 -2.54 -12.65
N LEU A 181 13.56 -3.21 -13.05
CA LEU A 181 14.03 -3.22 -14.43
C LEU A 181 13.05 -3.99 -15.34
N ILE A 182 12.65 -5.20 -14.94
CA ILE A 182 11.76 -6.07 -15.72
C ILE A 182 10.39 -5.41 -15.89
N LEU A 183 9.78 -4.94 -14.80
CA LEU A 183 8.48 -4.29 -14.84
C LEU A 183 8.54 -2.93 -15.53
N GLY A 184 9.64 -2.18 -15.39
CA GLY A 184 9.86 -0.93 -16.12
C GLY A 184 9.87 -1.15 -17.64
N ILE A 185 10.56 -2.19 -18.12
CA ILE A 185 10.56 -2.58 -19.55
C ILE A 185 9.15 -3.02 -19.99
N LEU A 186 8.45 -3.80 -19.15
CA LEU A 186 7.10 -4.25 -19.42
C LEU A 186 6.14 -3.08 -19.58
N PHE A 187 6.09 -2.16 -18.61
CA PHE A 187 5.18 -1.01 -18.67
C PHE A 187 5.56 -0.05 -19.80
N LEU A 188 6.85 0.09 -20.11
CA LEU A 188 7.28 0.83 -21.30
C LEU A 188 6.76 0.18 -22.59
N HIS A 189 6.84 -1.14 -22.70
CA HIS A 189 6.26 -1.87 -23.85
C HIS A 189 4.74 -1.64 -23.94
N MET A 190 4.02 -1.75 -22.82
CA MET A 190 2.58 -1.49 -22.78
C MET A 190 2.25 -0.05 -23.23
N ALA A 191 3.03 0.94 -22.78
CA ALA A 191 2.87 2.33 -23.20
C ALA A 191 3.11 2.52 -24.70
N ILE A 192 4.08 1.82 -25.29
CA ILE A 192 4.34 1.83 -26.75
C ILE A 192 3.17 1.21 -27.51
N VAL A 193 2.64 0.07 -27.05
CA VAL A 193 1.46 -0.56 -27.68
C VAL A 193 0.26 0.38 -27.66
N ILE A 194 -0.03 1.01 -26.50
CA ILE A 194 -1.11 1.99 -26.37
C ILE A 194 -0.92 3.16 -27.33
N TYR A 195 0.30 3.69 -27.43
CA TYR A 195 0.61 4.79 -28.34
C TYR A 195 0.40 4.40 -29.82
N GLN A 196 0.80 3.20 -30.22
CA GLN A 196 0.66 2.68 -31.60
C GLN A 196 -0.78 2.37 -31.98
N THR A 197 -1.57 1.82 -31.05
CA THR A 197 -3.00 1.52 -31.30
C THR A 197 -3.87 2.77 -31.30
N GLY A 198 -3.34 3.89 -30.84
CA GLY A 198 -3.96 5.20 -30.87
C GLY A 198 -4.96 5.42 -29.73
N PRO A 199 -5.22 6.69 -29.39
CA PRO A 199 -6.17 7.06 -28.35
C PRO A 199 -7.63 6.99 -28.81
N GLN A 200 -7.97 6.27 -29.88
CA GLN A 200 -9.31 6.28 -30.49
C GLN A 200 -10.40 5.90 -29.49
N TYR A 201 -10.12 5.02 -28.55
CA TYR A 201 -11.06 4.61 -27.51
C TYR A 201 -11.06 5.57 -26.30
N VAL A 202 -9.96 6.26 -26.02
CA VAL A 202 -9.84 7.20 -24.89
C VAL A 202 -10.81 8.38 -25.05
N ASN A 203 -11.09 8.80 -26.27
CA ASN A 203 -12.03 9.89 -26.55
C ASN A 203 -13.50 9.48 -26.37
N ASN A 204 -13.79 8.18 -26.34
CA ASN A 204 -15.14 7.64 -26.15
C ASN A 204 -15.42 7.23 -24.70
N ILE A 205 -14.44 7.34 -23.81
CA ILE A 205 -14.61 7.02 -22.38
C ILE A 205 -15.28 8.21 -21.72
N GLY A 206 -16.54 7.98 -21.33
CA GLY A 206 -17.29 8.93 -20.52
C GLY A 206 -17.58 10.26 -21.20
N SER A 207 -18.84 10.55 -21.46
CA SER A 207 -19.29 11.85 -21.96
C SER A 207 -19.47 12.88 -20.85
N SER A 208 -19.47 12.46 -19.60
CA SER A 208 -19.76 13.31 -18.45
C SER A 208 -18.72 13.12 -17.33
N TRP A 209 -18.36 14.22 -16.73
CA TRP A 209 -17.58 14.27 -15.50
C TRP A 209 -18.38 14.96 -14.40
N SER A 210 -18.12 14.62 -13.15
CA SER A 210 -18.61 15.36 -12.01
C SER A 210 -17.49 15.52 -10.98
N LEU A 211 -17.61 16.50 -10.10
CA LEU A 211 -16.65 16.67 -9.01
C LEU A 211 -16.63 15.41 -8.11
N TYR A 212 -17.78 14.76 -7.96
CA TYR A 212 -17.89 13.55 -7.13
C TYR A 212 -17.19 12.34 -7.75
N THR A 213 -17.34 12.12 -9.06
CA THR A 213 -16.61 11.04 -9.77
C THR A 213 -15.10 11.29 -9.77
N MET A 214 -14.67 12.55 -9.92
CA MET A 214 -13.26 12.91 -9.76
C MET A 214 -12.77 12.69 -8.33
N ALA A 215 -13.56 13.05 -7.31
CA ALA A 215 -13.20 12.84 -5.91
C ALA A 215 -13.05 11.35 -5.56
N GLY A 216 -13.97 10.49 -6.04
CA GLY A 216 -13.87 9.04 -5.86
C GLY A 216 -12.64 8.44 -6.55
N ALA A 217 -12.37 8.82 -7.80
CA ALA A 217 -11.18 8.37 -8.51
C ALA A 217 -9.89 8.88 -7.84
N PHE A 218 -9.87 10.14 -7.39
CA PHE A 218 -8.77 10.70 -6.60
C PHE A 218 -8.54 9.88 -5.33
N MET A 219 -9.60 9.57 -4.62
CA MET A 219 -9.56 8.86 -3.37
C MET A 219 -8.91 7.48 -3.55
N LEU A 220 -9.34 6.68 -4.52
CA LEU A 220 -8.77 5.34 -4.73
C LEU A 220 -7.27 5.40 -5.09
N SER A 221 -6.86 6.31 -6.00
CA SER A 221 -5.45 6.48 -6.36
C SER A 221 -4.63 7.01 -5.18
N PHE A 222 -5.16 7.99 -4.43
CA PHE A 222 -4.54 8.52 -3.23
C PHE A 222 -4.37 7.46 -2.15
N SER A 223 -5.41 6.62 -1.91
CA SER A 223 -5.37 5.51 -0.94
C SER A 223 -4.25 4.55 -1.21
N TYR A 224 -4.12 4.15 -2.47
CA TYR A 224 -3.08 3.22 -2.89
C TYR A 224 -1.70 3.75 -2.50
N ILE A 225 -1.33 4.93 -3.01
CA ILE A 225 0.00 5.47 -2.79
C ILE A 225 0.22 5.85 -1.31
N MET A 226 -0.76 6.44 -0.66
CA MET A 226 -0.68 6.83 0.76
C MET A 226 -0.49 5.63 1.69
N SER A 227 -0.98 4.45 1.30
CA SER A 227 -0.86 3.21 2.08
C SER A 227 0.59 2.78 2.34
N TRP A 228 1.56 3.30 1.59
CA TRP A 228 2.98 3.12 1.85
C TRP A 228 3.53 4.03 2.97
N GLY A 229 2.76 5.01 3.45
CA GLY A 229 3.16 5.88 4.56
C GLY A 229 3.63 5.12 5.80
N PRO A 230 2.89 4.09 6.30
CA PRO A 230 3.29 3.26 7.43
C PRO A 230 4.57 2.42 7.25
N TYR A 231 5.19 2.43 6.09
CA TYR A 231 6.47 1.74 5.80
C TYR A 231 7.64 2.71 5.63
N ALA A 232 7.38 4.00 5.47
CA ALA A 232 8.33 4.95 4.90
C ALA A 232 9.66 5.04 5.68
N SER A 233 9.61 5.05 7.03
CA SER A 233 10.79 5.07 7.86
C SER A 233 11.56 3.75 7.87
N ASP A 234 10.92 2.62 7.57
CA ASP A 234 11.57 1.30 7.55
C ASP A 234 12.76 1.28 6.59
N TYR A 235 12.67 2.06 5.52
CA TYR A 235 13.70 2.17 4.50
C TYR A 235 14.58 3.41 4.66
N SER A 236 14.01 4.53 5.10
CA SER A 236 14.75 5.79 5.23
C SER A 236 15.62 5.87 6.50
N ARG A 237 15.39 5.01 7.50
CA ARG A 237 16.21 4.97 8.74
C ARG A 237 17.70 4.66 8.52
N TYR A 238 18.05 4.11 7.37
CA TYR A 238 19.44 3.83 6.99
C TYR A 238 20.14 5.01 6.31
N VAL A 239 19.49 6.15 6.19
CA VAL A 239 20.08 7.40 5.68
C VAL A 239 20.67 8.19 6.84
N LYS A 240 21.89 8.73 6.66
CA LYS A 240 22.57 9.52 7.67
C LYS A 240 21.78 10.79 8.02
N ASP A 241 21.66 11.09 9.31
CA ASP A 241 20.93 12.24 9.82
C ASP A 241 21.65 13.56 9.58
N THR A 242 21.22 14.30 8.57
CA THR A 242 21.57 15.69 8.28
C THR A 242 20.35 16.40 7.71
N VAL A 243 20.21 17.70 7.92
CA VAL A 243 19.09 18.50 7.38
C VAL A 243 18.97 18.32 5.85
N LYS A 244 20.10 18.27 5.14
CA LYS A 244 20.16 18.03 3.69
C LYS A 244 19.61 16.65 3.32
N ASN A 245 20.00 15.62 4.05
CA ASN A 245 19.56 14.25 3.77
C ASN A 245 18.09 14.03 4.11
N ARG A 246 17.58 14.62 5.21
CA ARG A 246 16.15 14.59 5.57
C ARG A 246 15.29 15.14 4.43
N ARG A 247 15.63 16.35 3.92
CA ARG A 247 14.91 17.00 2.80
C ARG A 247 15.01 16.17 1.51
N ARG A 248 16.20 15.62 1.23
CA ARG A 248 16.40 14.74 0.07
C ARG A 248 15.62 13.44 0.20
N SER A 249 15.55 12.84 1.39
CA SER A 249 14.73 11.65 1.63
C SER A 249 13.25 11.92 1.31
N LEU A 250 12.71 13.07 1.73
CA LEU A 250 11.37 13.49 1.38
C LEU A 250 11.18 13.58 -0.14
N ILE A 251 12.05 14.35 -0.82
CA ILE A 251 11.91 14.60 -2.27
C ILE A 251 12.05 13.30 -3.07
N PHE A 252 13.04 12.47 -2.76
CA PHE A 252 13.26 11.23 -3.51
C PHE A 252 12.18 10.18 -3.25
N ALA A 253 11.67 10.08 -2.03
CA ALA A 253 10.56 9.17 -1.73
C ALA A 253 9.28 9.62 -2.44
N MET A 254 8.93 10.92 -2.34
CA MET A 254 7.79 11.51 -3.03
C MET A 254 7.88 11.30 -4.56
N ALA A 255 9.03 11.61 -5.16
CA ALA A 255 9.19 11.50 -6.60
C ALA A 255 9.16 10.05 -7.07
N GLY A 256 9.83 9.13 -6.34
CA GLY A 256 9.86 7.72 -6.70
C GLY A 256 8.48 7.09 -6.69
N SER A 257 7.73 7.27 -5.60
CA SER A 257 6.38 6.72 -5.48
C SER A 257 5.39 7.38 -6.44
N GLY A 258 5.33 8.71 -6.45
CA GLY A 258 4.33 9.45 -7.23
C GLY A 258 4.51 9.30 -8.74
N ILE A 259 5.73 9.30 -9.25
CA ILE A 259 5.98 9.13 -10.70
C ILE A 259 5.63 7.71 -11.13
N ALA A 260 6.07 6.69 -10.39
CA ALA A 260 5.83 5.29 -10.77
C ALA A 260 4.33 4.97 -10.77
N SER A 261 3.63 5.29 -9.68
CA SER A 261 2.21 5.01 -9.55
C SER A 261 1.40 5.74 -10.62
N PHE A 262 1.64 7.05 -10.83
CA PHE A 262 0.99 7.80 -11.89
C PHE A 262 1.15 7.15 -13.27
N LEU A 263 2.36 6.73 -13.62
CA LEU A 263 2.62 6.10 -14.93
C LEU A 263 1.90 4.77 -15.06
N VAL A 264 1.94 3.93 -14.04
CA VAL A 264 1.31 2.60 -14.04
C VAL A 264 -0.21 2.72 -14.11
N GLU A 265 -0.81 3.59 -13.30
CA GLU A 265 -2.26 3.84 -13.29
C GLU A 265 -2.75 4.36 -14.65
N VAL A 266 -2.04 5.31 -15.27
CA VAL A 266 -2.40 5.84 -16.60
C VAL A 266 -2.32 4.74 -17.66
N ILE A 267 -1.22 3.95 -17.68
CA ILE A 267 -1.07 2.84 -18.61
C ILE A 267 -2.21 1.84 -18.45
N ALA A 268 -2.53 1.49 -17.21
CA ALA A 268 -3.58 0.52 -16.91
C ALA A 268 -4.97 1.02 -17.29
N TYR A 269 -5.28 2.28 -16.97
CA TYR A 269 -6.55 2.91 -17.33
C TYR A 269 -6.78 2.91 -18.84
N VAL A 270 -5.78 3.32 -19.62
CA VAL A 270 -5.87 3.35 -21.08
C VAL A 270 -5.92 1.93 -21.67
N THR A 271 -5.17 0.97 -21.09
CA THR A 271 -5.25 -0.43 -21.50
C THR A 271 -6.66 -0.97 -21.31
N ALA A 272 -7.25 -0.78 -20.13
CA ALA A 272 -8.61 -1.23 -19.81
C ALA A 272 -9.65 -0.59 -20.73
N ALA A 273 -9.48 0.69 -21.05
CA ALA A 273 -10.35 1.39 -21.99
C ALA A 273 -10.30 0.84 -23.42
N ASN A 274 -9.10 0.49 -23.90
CA ASN A 274 -8.91 -0.04 -25.25
C ASN A 274 -9.45 -1.46 -25.43
N ILE A 275 -9.41 -2.30 -24.38
CA ILE A 275 -9.98 -3.66 -24.43
C ILE A 275 -11.47 -3.72 -24.08
N ASN A 276 -12.06 -2.59 -23.73
CA ASN A 276 -13.49 -2.47 -23.38
C ASN A 276 -13.96 -3.56 -22.40
N LEU A 277 -13.21 -3.74 -21.31
CA LEU A 277 -13.57 -4.67 -20.23
C LEU A 277 -14.94 -4.27 -19.67
N GLY A 278 -15.86 -5.23 -19.60
CA GLY A 278 -17.13 -5.05 -18.92
C GLY A 278 -16.94 -5.17 -17.41
N GLY A 279 -17.60 -4.30 -16.61
CA GLY A 279 -17.41 -4.21 -15.15
C GLY A 279 -17.76 -5.45 -14.31
N ASN A 280 -18.07 -6.59 -14.93
CA ASN A 280 -18.41 -7.87 -14.26
C ASN A 280 -17.50 -9.02 -14.67
N GLU A 281 -16.34 -8.75 -15.26
CA GLU A 281 -15.42 -9.80 -15.67
C GLU A 281 -14.67 -10.40 -14.48
N THR A 282 -14.39 -11.72 -14.60
CA THR A 282 -13.52 -12.37 -13.62
C THR A 282 -12.08 -11.89 -13.77
N LEU A 283 -11.30 -11.91 -12.70
CA LEU A 283 -9.89 -11.54 -12.74
C LEU A 283 -9.10 -12.31 -13.81
N ASN A 284 -9.42 -13.59 -14.04
CA ASN A 284 -8.81 -14.40 -15.11
C ASN A 284 -9.10 -13.82 -16.49
N ALA A 285 -10.34 -13.46 -16.78
CA ALA A 285 -10.74 -12.89 -18.07
C ALA A 285 -10.06 -11.53 -18.28
N THR A 286 -10.05 -10.69 -17.25
CA THR A 286 -9.39 -9.39 -17.25
C THR A 286 -7.90 -9.52 -17.59
N LEU A 287 -7.16 -10.35 -16.85
CA LEU A 287 -5.72 -10.53 -17.08
C LEU A 287 -5.44 -11.15 -18.44
N THR A 288 -6.24 -12.13 -18.89
CA THR A 288 -6.11 -12.75 -20.21
C THR A 288 -6.27 -11.71 -21.31
N SER A 289 -7.29 -10.86 -21.23
CA SER A 289 -7.55 -9.80 -22.21
C SER A 289 -6.41 -8.78 -22.25
N ILE A 290 -5.91 -8.38 -21.09
CA ILE A 290 -4.74 -7.47 -20.96
C ILE A 290 -3.51 -8.08 -21.63
N PHE A 291 -3.18 -9.33 -21.31
CA PHE A 291 -1.98 -9.97 -21.85
C PHE A 291 -2.07 -10.21 -23.36
N LEU A 292 -3.22 -10.63 -23.87
CA LEU A 292 -3.42 -10.82 -25.31
C LEU A 292 -3.38 -9.50 -26.07
N TYR A 293 -3.98 -8.44 -25.52
CA TYR A 293 -3.95 -7.12 -26.14
C TYR A 293 -2.54 -6.53 -26.21
N THR A 294 -1.78 -6.66 -25.12
CA THR A 294 -0.48 -6.01 -24.98
C THR A 294 0.69 -6.82 -25.55
N PHE A 295 0.60 -8.15 -25.53
CA PHE A 295 1.70 -9.05 -25.92
C PHE A 295 1.33 -10.00 -27.05
N GLY A 296 0.03 -10.10 -27.44
CA GLY A 296 -0.42 -11.00 -28.47
C GLY A 296 0.05 -12.45 -28.24
N TYR A 297 0.77 -13.01 -29.22
CA TYR A 297 1.31 -14.37 -29.13
C TYR A 297 2.27 -14.58 -27.93
N PHE A 298 2.94 -13.52 -27.48
CA PHE A 298 3.88 -13.56 -26.35
C PHE A 298 3.23 -13.27 -24.99
N TRP A 299 1.94 -13.45 -24.86
CA TRP A 299 1.17 -13.16 -23.64
C TRP A 299 1.77 -13.76 -22.34
N ILE A 300 2.48 -14.90 -22.44
CA ILE A 300 3.17 -15.54 -21.33
C ILE A 300 4.19 -14.61 -20.68
N ILE A 301 4.86 -13.74 -21.45
CA ILE A 301 5.82 -12.75 -20.92
C ILE A 301 5.11 -11.79 -19.98
N GLY A 302 3.94 -11.29 -20.36
CA GLY A 302 3.10 -10.43 -19.52
C GLY A 302 2.66 -11.14 -18.23
N ALA A 303 2.15 -12.37 -18.37
CA ALA A 303 1.72 -13.16 -17.23
C ALA A 303 2.88 -13.48 -16.26
N MET A 304 4.07 -13.81 -16.79
CA MET A 304 5.27 -14.05 -15.95
C MET A 304 5.71 -12.78 -15.24
N ALA A 305 5.66 -11.62 -15.91
CA ALA A 305 6.01 -10.36 -15.28
C ALA A 305 5.02 -9.95 -14.18
N PHE A 306 3.72 -10.20 -14.35
CA PHE A 306 2.72 -9.99 -13.31
C PHE A 306 2.91 -10.94 -12.13
N PHE A 307 3.21 -12.21 -12.38
CA PHE A 307 3.57 -13.17 -11.32
C PHE A 307 4.77 -12.66 -10.49
N LEU A 308 5.86 -12.29 -11.16
CA LEU A 308 7.07 -11.81 -10.51
C LEU A 308 6.86 -10.45 -9.81
N GLY A 309 6.06 -9.57 -10.40
CA GLY A 309 5.71 -8.27 -9.82
C GLY A 309 4.91 -8.40 -8.52
N GLY A 310 3.96 -9.32 -8.45
CA GLY A 310 3.24 -9.62 -7.22
C GLY A 310 4.14 -10.22 -6.14
N LEU A 311 5.10 -11.06 -6.51
CA LEU A 311 6.11 -11.57 -5.58
C LEU A 311 7.01 -10.46 -5.03
N SER A 312 7.41 -9.51 -5.88
CA SER A 312 8.21 -8.35 -5.50
C SER A 312 7.50 -7.52 -4.43
N ALA A 313 6.30 -7.05 -4.72
CA ALA A 313 5.48 -6.31 -3.76
C ALA A 313 5.27 -7.09 -2.44
N ASN A 314 5.02 -8.39 -2.52
CA ASN A 314 4.82 -9.24 -1.35
C ASN A 314 6.09 -9.45 -0.54
N SER A 315 7.28 -9.38 -1.12
CA SER A 315 8.53 -9.45 -0.36
C SER A 315 8.67 -8.27 0.60
N ILE A 316 8.32 -7.06 0.17
CA ILE A 316 8.29 -5.84 1.00
C ILE A 316 7.20 -5.94 2.05
N ASN A 317 5.98 -6.33 1.65
CA ASN A 317 4.84 -6.45 2.54
C ASN A 317 5.10 -7.47 3.67
N LEU A 318 5.64 -8.63 3.36
CA LEU A 318 5.92 -9.67 4.36
C LEU A 318 7.03 -9.23 5.32
N TYR A 319 8.06 -8.55 4.84
CA TYR A 319 9.09 -7.97 5.70
C TYR A 319 8.50 -6.94 6.67
N SER A 320 7.72 -5.98 6.19
CA SER A 320 7.07 -4.97 7.03
C SER A 320 6.01 -5.56 7.97
N ASN A 321 5.35 -6.65 7.55
CA ASN A 321 4.43 -7.40 8.41
C ASN A 321 5.15 -7.95 9.66
N ILE A 322 6.32 -8.58 9.47
CA ILE A 322 7.13 -9.09 10.57
C ILE A 322 7.60 -7.95 11.49
N MET A 323 8.03 -6.81 10.92
CA MET A 323 8.41 -5.64 11.70
C MET A 323 7.23 -5.13 12.56
N SER A 324 6.04 -5.07 11.97
CA SER A 324 4.83 -4.64 12.67
C SER A 324 4.45 -5.63 13.78
N ALA A 325 4.54 -6.94 13.55
CA ALA A 325 4.33 -7.94 14.59
C ALA A 325 5.31 -7.80 15.76
N ARG A 326 6.59 -7.54 15.46
CA ARG A 326 7.60 -7.25 16.49
C ARG A 326 7.27 -5.96 17.26
N ALA A 327 6.84 -4.91 16.56
CA ALA A 327 6.45 -3.66 17.17
C ALA A 327 5.22 -3.79 18.08
N VAL A 328 4.29 -4.72 17.81
CA VAL A 328 3.21 -5.11 18.75
C VAL A 328 3.77 -5.74 20.02
N GLY A 329 4.90 -6.43 19.92
CA GLY A 329 5.54 -7.17 21.02
C GLY A 329 5.53 -8.70 20.82
N ALA A 330 5.28 -9.20 19.60
CA ALA A 330 5.35 -10.63 19.32
C ALA A 330 6.77 -11.16 19.52
N LYS A 331 6.88 -12.26 20.29
CA LYS A 331 8.16 -12.90 20.65
C LYS A 331 8.42 -14.22 19.89
N PHE A 332 7.53 -14.56 18.95
CA PHE A 332 7.68 -15.80 18.17
C PHE A 332 8.87 -15.71 17.21
N GLY A 333 9.49 -16.84 16.89
CA GLY A 333 10.55 -16.89 15.90
C GLY A 333 10.06 -16.42 14.51
N LYS A 334 10.94 -15.79 13.72
CA LYS A 334 10.63 -15.24 12.40
C LYS A 334 9.91 -16.26 11.50
N ASN A 335 10.40 -17.49 11.43
CA ASN A 335 9.83 -18.52 10.58
C ASN A 335 8.40 -18.91 10.97
N ILE A 336 8.09 -18.90 12.28
CA ILE A 336 6.73 -19.17 12.78
C ILE A 336 5.81 -18.02 12.37
N MET A 337 6.25 -16.76 12.52
CA MET A 337 5.45 -15.60 12.11
C MET A 337 5.18 -15.64 10.60
N ILE A 338 6.20 -15.93 9.79
CA ILE A 338 6.03 -16.08 8.34
C ILE A 338 5.01 -17.17 8.04
N ALA A 339 5.16 -18.38 8.62
CA ALA A 339 4.26 -19.51 8.36
C ALA A 339 2.80 -19.17 8.69
N VAL A 340 2.55 -18.53 9.83
CA VAL A 340 1.20 -18.10 10.22
C VAL A 340 0.62 -17.12 9.20
N VAL A 341 1.39 -16.13 8.78
CA VAL A 341 0.95 -15.15 7.78
C VAL A 341 0.66 -15.81 6.44
N LEU A 342 1.53 -16.73 5.98
CA LEU A 342 1.33 -17.45 4.72
C LEU A 342 0.05 -18.30 4.75
N ILE A 343 -0.27 -18.95 5.88
CA ILE A 343 -1.53 -19.69 6.05
C ILE A 343 -2.73 -18.74 5.97
N VAL A 344 -2.68 -17.60 6.68
CA VAL A 344 -3.77 -16.63 6.70
C VAL A 344 -4.04 -16.08 5.30
N ILE A 345 -3.00 -15.63 4.59
CA ILE A 345 -3.18 -15.07 3.23
C ILE A 345 -3.62 -16.14 2.22
N THR A 346 -3.29 -17.40 2.43
CA THR A 346 -3.79 -18.51 1.61
C THR A 346 -5.31 -18.64 1.75
N VAL A 347 -5.80 -18.68 2.98
CA VAL A 347 -7.25 -18.77 3.25
C VAL A 347 -7.98 -17.56 2.67
N LEU A 348 -7.46 -16.34 2.91
CA LEU A 348 -8.04 -15.12 2.38
C LEU A 348 -8.01 -15.07 0.85
N SER A 349 -6.92 -15.52 0.21
CA SER A 349 -6.82 -15.53 -1.25
C SER A 349 -7.82 -16.46 -1.92
N ILE A 350 -8.11 -17.61 -1.29
CA ILE A 350 -9.14 -18.53 -1.75
C ILE A 350 -10.53 -17.91 -1.58
N TYR A 351 -10.79 -17.31 -0.42
CA TYR A 351 -12.08 -16.73 -0.10
C TYR A 351 -12.44 -15.54 -1.02
N PHE A 352 -11.49 -14.62 -1.26
CA PHE A 352 -11.72 -13.43 -2.05
C PHE A 352 -11.45 -13.57 -3.56
N TYR A 353 -11.03 -14.75 -4.03
CA TYR A 353 -10.69 -14.96 -5.44
C TYR A 353 -11.83 -14.59 -6.40
N SER A 354 -13.05 -15.05 -6.13
CA SER A 354 -14.22 -14.81 -6.97
C SER A 354 -14.79 -13.39 -6.89
N THR A 355 -14.49 -12.68 -5.80
CA THR A 355 -14.98 -11.30 -5.53
C THR A 355 -13.83 -10.30 -5.47
N PHE A 356 -12.75 -10.58 -6.18
CA PHE A 356 -11.49 -9.85 -6.04
C PHE A 356 -11.62 -8.33 -6.23
N ALA A 357 -12.34 -7.87 -7.28
CA ALA A 357 -12.49 -6.45 -7.56
C ALA A 357 -13.16 -5.69 -6.40
N ASN A 358 -14.28 -6.23 -5.89
CA ASN A 358 -14.98 -5.65 -4.74
C ASN A 358 -14.14 -5.69 -3.46
N TYR A 359 -13.41 -6.79 -3.24
CA TYR A 359 -12.48 -6.89 -2.11
C TYR A 359 -11.38 -5.83 -2.20
N PHE A 360 -10.77 -5.66 -3.37
CA PHE A 360 -9.68 -4.73 -3.58
C PHE A 360 -10.12 -3.28 -3.37
N GLU A 361 -11.25 -2.89 -3.96
CA GLU A 361 -11.84 -1.56 -3.77
C GLU A 361 -12.15 -1.30 -2.30
N GLY A 362 -12.93 -2.17 -1.66
CA GLY A 362 -13.30 -2.02 -0.25
C GLY A 362 -12.07 -2.02 0.68
N PHE A 363 -11.03 -2.78 0.36
CA PHE A 363 -9.78 -2.77 1.10
C PHE A 363 -9.09 -1.39 1.02
N LEU A 364 -9.03 -0.77 -0.16
CA LEU A 364 -8.46 0.57 -0.31
C LEU A 364 -9.19 1.61 0.54
N TYR A 365 -10.51 1.58 0.59
CA TYR A 365 -11.29 2.47 1.46
C TYR A 365 -10.96 2.27 2.95
N VAL A 366 -10.90 1.01 3.41
CA VAL A 366 -10.56 0.70 4.81
C VAL A 366 -9.18 1.25 5.18
N LEU A 367 -8.23 1.29 4.25
CA LEU A 367 -6.92 1.88 4.51
C LEU A 367 -7.01 3.36 4.87
N ASP A 368 -7.81 4.13 4.17
CA ASP A 368 -7.96 5.55 4.42
C ASP A 368 -8.55 5.85 5.79
N TYR A 369 -9.48 5.03 6.27
CA TYR A 369 -10.14 5.26 7.55
C TYR A 369 -9.19 5.27 8.74
N TRP A 370 -8.08 4.52 8.66
CA TRP A 370 -7.12 4.50 9.76
C TRP A 370 -5.80 5.24 9.46
N ILE A 371 -5.32 5.21 8.21
CA ILE A 371 -4.01 5.78 7.87
C ILE A 371 -4.08 7.31 7.82
N THR A 372 -5.13 7.89 7.21
CA THR A 372 -5.18 9.34 7.02
C THR A 372 -5.22 10.12 8.33
N PRO A 373 -6.07 9.81 9.33
CA PRO A 373 -6.02 10.51 10.61
C PRO A 373 -4.71 10.23 11.38
N TRP A 374 -4.15 9.01 11.26
CA TRP A 374 -2.83 8.70 11.82
C TRP A 374 -1.73 9.59 11.24
N LEU A 375 -1.69 9.77 9.91
CA LEU A 375 -0.76 10.67 9.24
C LEU A 375 -0.92 12.11 9.72
N GLY A 376 -2.14 12.59 9.86
CA GLY A 376 -2.44 13.93 10.39
C GLY A 376 -1.83 14.15 11.77
N VAL A 377 -2.05 13.21 12.69
CA VAL A 377 -1.45 13.25 14.03
C VAL A 377 0.07 13.21 13.97
N MET A 378 0.64 12.27 13.19
CA MET A 378 2.10 12.12 13.05
C MET A 378 2.77 13.41 12.59
N ILE A 379 2.19 14.11 11.62
CA ILE A 379 2.70 15.39 11.10
C ILE A 379 2.72 16.45 12.20
N VAL A 380 1.63 16.61 12.94
CA VAL A 380 1.54 17.61 14.00
C VAL A 380 2.51 17.32 15.13
N GLU A 381 2.56 16.07 15.59
CA GLU A 381 3.45 15.67 16.70
C GLU A 381 4.93 15.90 16.35
N PHE A 382 5.30 15.69 15.09
CA PHE A 382 6.68 15.85 14.64
C PHE A 382 7.05 17.33 14.38
N PHE A 383 6.27 18.02 13.54
CA PHE A 383 6.67 19.34 13.04
C PHE A 383 6.25 20.48 13.98
N ILE A 384 5.13 20.34 14.70
CA ILE A 384 4.52 21.38 15.52
C ILE A 384 4.82 21.13 17.01
N ALA A 385 4.42 19.97 17.53
CA ALA A 385 4.62 19.66 18.95
C ALA A 385 6.07 19.29 19.29
N LYS A 386 6.87 18.86 18.30
CA LYS A 386 8.30 18.52 18.42
C LYS A 386 8.59 17.56 19.57
N LYS A 387 7.72 16.57 19.76
CA LYS A 387 7.88 15.58 20.82
C LYS A 387 9.07 14.66 20.54
N LYS A 388 9.84 14.37 21.59
CA LYS A 388 11.01 13.49 21.51
C LYS A 388 11.01 12.38 22.58
N THR A 389 10.04 12.35 23.48
CA THR A 389 10.04 11.42 24.62
C THR A 389 8.88 10.43 24.52
N THR A 390 9.22 9.15 24.58
CA THR A 390 8.25 8.06 24.59
C THR A 390 7.63 7.91 25.98
N SER A 391 6.31 7.97 26.08
CA SER A 391 5.58 7.63 27.30
C SER A 391 5.39 6.11 27.40
N SER A 392 5.48 5.54 28.59
CA SER A 392 5.29 4.10 28.81
C SER A 392 3.84 3.62 28.56
N GLY A 393 2.86 4.52 28.67
CA GLY A 393 1.44 4.23 28.50
C GLY A 393 0.87 4.72 27.18
N ILE A 394 -0.31 5.32 27.28
CA ILE A 394 -1.03 5.97 26.16
C ILE A 394 -0.85 7.47 26.28
N ASN A 395 -0.45 8.12 25.19
CA ASN A 395 -0.52 9.56 25.08
C ASN A 395 -1.92 9.94 24.58
N TRP A 396 -2.77 10.39 25.49
CA TRP A 396 -4.20 10.57 25.20
C TRP A 396 -4.48 11.71 24.21
N ASN A 397 -3.70 12.79 24.19
CA ASN A 397 -3.96 13.90 23.26
C ASN A 397 -3.99 13.46 21.79
N PRO A 398 -2.93 12.83 21.25
CA PRO A 398 -2.94 12.34 19.87
C PRO A 398 -3.92 11.19 19.66
N VAL A 399 -4.13 10.31 20.66
CA VAL A 399 -5.09 9.19 20.53
C VAL A 399 -6.52 9.71 20.47
N LEU A 400 -6.90 10.68 21.30
CA LEU A 400 -8.24 11.29 21.25
C LEU A 400 -8.45 12.06 19.96
N ALA A 401 -7.46 12.82 19.49
CA ALA A 401 -7.53 13.52 18.20
C ALA A 401 -7.76 12.53 17.03
N TYR A 402 -7.07 11.40 17.06
CA TYR A 402 -7.23 10.32 16.11
C TYR A 402 -8.64 9.71 16.13
N ILE A 403 -9.11 9.30 17.32
CA ILE A 403 -10.43 8.66 17.48
C ILE A 403 -11.57 9.62 17.08
N ILE A 404 -11.51 10.89 17.52
CA ILE A 404 -12.53 11.88 17.19
C ILE A 404 -12.49 12.21 15.71
N GLY A 405 -11.30 12.28 15.10
CA GLY A 405 -11.15 12.48 13.65
C GLY A 405 -11.85 11.40 12.84
N ILE A 406 -11.69 10.11 13.21
CA ILE A 406 -12.42 8.99 12.58
C ILE A 406 -13.91 9.09 12.84
N ALA A 407 -14.33 9.25 14.09
CA ALA A 407 -15.75 9.28 14.44
C ALA A 407 -16.51 10.41 13.73
N ALA A 408 -15.89 11.58 13.61
CA ALA A 408 -16.48 12.72 12.92
C ALA A 408 -16.47 12.58 11.38
N SER A 409 -15.61 11.73 10.82
CA SER A 409 -15.60 11.44 9.38
C SER A 409 -16.61 10.36 8.97
N TYR A 410 -17.16 9.60 9.92
CA TYR A 410 -18.13 8.54 9.67
C TYR A 410 -19.28 8.92 8.73
N PRO A 411 -19.91 10.12 8.85
CA PRO A 411 -21.01 10.52 7.96
C PRO A 411 -20.64 10.62 6.47
N PHE A 412 -19.37 10.64 6.14
CA PHE A 412 -18.83 10.80 4.80
C PHE A 412 -18.19 9.52 4.23
N MET A 413 -18.25 8.41 4.97
CA MET A 413 -17.73 7.11 4.55
C MET A 413 -18.71 6.41 3.61
N ASP A 414 -18.25 5.96 2.46
CA ASP A 414 -19.08 5.23 1.49
C ASP A 414 -19.10 3.71 1.78
N THR A 415 -17.95 3.10 1.89
CA THR A 415 -17.77 1.64 1.83
C THR A 415 -18.18 0.91 3.10
N ILE A 416 -18.39 1.62 4.20
CA ILE A 416 -18.92 1.01 5.43
C ILE A 416 -20.24 0.27 5.18
N THR A 417 -21.03 0.70 4.20
CA THR A 417 -22.27 0.02 3.83
C THR A 417 -22.05 -1.40 3.28
N SER A 418 -20.90 -1.69 2.70
CA SER A 418 -20.55 -3.02 2.17
C SER A 418 -19.99 -3.97 3.22
N PHE A 419 -19.21 -3.45 4.19
CA PHE A 419 -18.60 -4.24 5.27
C PHE A 419 -19.41 -4.20 6.57
N PHE A 420 -20.08 -3.08 6.84
CA PHE A 420 -20.89 -2.85 8.02
C PHE A 420 -22.21 -2.24 7.60
N PRO A 421 -23.36 -2.85 7.92
CA PRO A 421 -24.67 -2.40 7.45
C PRO A 421 -25.17 -1.15 8.21
N PHE A 422 -24.37 -0.10 8.26
CA PHE A 422 -24.73 1.16 8.85
C PHE A 422 -25.12 2.16 7.76
N ASN A 423 -26.24 2.83 7.92
CA ASN A 423 -26.63 3.93 7.04
C ASN A 423 -25.70 5.13 7.25
N VAL A 424 -25.08 5.60 6.18
CA VAL A 424 -24.22 6.78 6.20
C VAL A 424 -25.06 8.02 5.89
N PRO A 425 -25.13 9.00 6.82
CA PRO A 425 -26.10 10.10 6.72
C PRO A 425 -25.95 10.98 5.49
N PHE A 426 -24.73 11.16 4.98
CA PHE A 426 -24.45 12.10 3.88
C PHE A 426 -24.19 11.45 2.53
N TYR A 427 -24.44 10.14 2.41
CA TYR A 427 -24.26 9.41 1.14
C TYR A 427 -24.93 10.09 -0.06
N GLY A 428 -26.16 10.57 0.12
CA GLY A 428 -26.89 11.28 -0.94
C GLY A 428 -26.30 12.66 -1.29
N ILE A 429 -25.62 13.31 -0.35
CA ILE A 429 -25.00 14.62 -0.56
C ILE A 429 -23.70 14.47 -1.35
N THR A 430 -22.92 13.45 -1.05
CA THR A 430 -21.65 13.15 -1.72
C THR A 430 -21.82 12.37 -3.02
N GLN A 431 -23.08 12.02 -3.37
CA GLN A 431 -23.40 11.19 -4.54
C GLN A 431 -22.57 9.88 -4.58
N GLY A 432 -22.30 9.30 -3.43
CA GLY A 432 -21.53 8.09 -3.29
C GLY A 432 -19.99 8.29 -3.28
N ALA A 433 -19.48 9.52 -3.35
CA ALA A 433 -18.05 9.74 -3.19
C ALA A 433 -17.65 9.72 -1.71
N ASP A 434 -16.69 8.87 -1.35
CA ASP A 434 -16.09 8.88 -0.02
C ASP A 434 -15.10 10.04 0.11
N ILE A 435 -15.40 10.97 1.00
CA ILE A 435 -14.52 12.10 1.33
C ILE A 435 -14.06 12.08 2.78
N SER A 436 -14.33 10.99 3.49
CA SER A 436 -14.05 10.81 4.92
C SER A 436 -12.56 10.95 5.24
N TYR A 437 -11.69 10.51 4.33
CA TYR A 437 -10.25 10.58 4.47
C TYR A 437 -9.74 12.02 4.61
N GLY A 438 -10.28 12.95 3.80
CA GLY A 438 -9.94 14.37 3.89
C GLY A 438 -10.46 14.98 5.20
N VAL A 439 -11.69 14.64 5.59
CA VAL A 439 -12.31 15.10 6.85
C VAL A 439 -11.51 14.58 8.05
N SER A 440 -11.23 13.29 8.12
CA SER A 440 -10.46 12.68 9.22
C SER A 440 -9.05 13.23 9.33
N PHE A 441 -8.36 13.43 8.20
CA PHE A 441 -7.03 13.99 8.15
C PHE A 441 -6.98 15.42 8.71
N ILE A 442 -7.86 16.29 8.21
CA ILE A 442 -7.91 17.70 8.64
C ILE A 442 -8.30 17.79 10.12
N LEU A 443 -9.32 17.05 10.54
CA LEU A 443 -9.75 17.05 11.93
C LEU A 443 -8.67 16.51 12.87
N ALA A 444 -7.98 15.44 12.50
CA ALA A 444 -6.86 14.91 13.29
C ALA A 444 -5.74 15.96 13.45
N ILE A 445 -5.40 16.70 12.40
CA ILE A 445 -4.44 17.81 12.48
C ILE A 445 -4.93 18.89 13.46
N VAL A 446 -6.13 19.42 13.23
CA VAL A 446 -6.68 20.52 14.03
C VAL A 446 -6.83 20.14 15.50
N LEU A 447 -7.40 18.95 15.76
CA LEU A 447 -7.62 18.47 17.12
C LEU A 447 -6.28 18.18 17.84
N THR A 448 -5.29 17.63 17.16
CA THR A 448 -3.97 17.43 17.75
C THR A 448 -3.34 18.76 18.16
N ILE A 449 -3.40 19.78 17.29
CA ILE A 449 -2.88 21.12 17.62
C ILE A 449 -3.60 21.68 18.85
N LEU A 450 -4.94 21.61 18.86
CA LEU A 450 -5.76 22.14 19.96
C LEU A 450 -5.49 21.39 21.27
N PHE A 451 -5.45 20.07 21.25
CA PHE A 451 -5.21 19.27 22.45
C PHE A 451 -3.80 19.44 23.00
N GLU A 452 -2.81 19.54 22.11
CA GLU A 452 -1.43 19.81 22.54
C GLU A 452 -1.28 21.20 23.18
N ARG A 453 -2.06 22.17 22.74
CA ARG A 453 -2.01 23.54 23.25
C ARG A 453 -2.81 23.73 24.55
N PHE A 454 -3.99 23.11 24.64
CA PHE A 454 -4.96 23.46 25.68
C PHE A 454 -5.20 22.37 26.74
N LEU A 455 -4.90 21.08 26.45
CA LEU A 455 -5.11 20.01 27.43
C LEU A 455 -3.88 19.76 28.29
N PRO A 456 -4.01 19.86 29.64
CA PRO A 456 -2.88 19.81 30.57
C PRO A 456 -2.35 18.39 30.87
N TRP A 457 -2.85 17.35 30.18
CA TRP A 457 -2.54 15.93 30.44
C TRP A 457 -1.03 15.60 30.41
N ARG A 458 -0.20 16.59 30.09
CA ARG A 458 1.25 16.44 29.87
C ARG A 458 2.15 16.78 31.04
N LYS A 459 1.64 17.35 32.13
CA LYS A 459 2.53 17.86 33.20
C LYS A 459 3.19 16.80 34.06
N ASN A 460 2.88 15.50 33.94
CA ASN A 460 3.34 14.45 34.82
C ASN A 460 4.27 13.38 34.23
N THR A 461 4.77 13.55 33.01
CA THR A 461 5.87 12.71 32.51
C THR A 461 7.18 13.46 32.67
N SER A 462 7.63 13.56 33.91
CA SER A 462 9.02 13.90 34.26
C SER A 462 9.95 12.94 33.52
N ALA A 463 10.96 13.52 32.91
CA ALA A 463 12.09 12.89 32.29
C ALA A 463 12.55 11.63 33.05
N ILE A 464 12.49 10.48 32.39
CA ILE A 464 13.46 9.44 32.65
C ILE A 464 14.62 9.78 31.72
N ALA A 465 15.52 10.63 32.22
CA ALA A 465 16.87 10.76 31.74
C ALA A 465 17.60 9.49 32.17
N ALA A 466 18.06 8.71 31.22
CA ALA A 466 19.30 7.95 31.25
C ALA A 466 19.46 7.24 29.90
#